data_dbec0c83bf692f2702dc13fac69e6c59
#
_entry.id   dbec0c83bf692f2702dc13fac69e6c59
#
_cell.length_a   1.000
_cell.length_b   1.000
_cell.length_c   1.000
_cell.angle_alpha   90.00
_cell.angle_beta   90.00
_cell.angle_gamma   90.00
#
_symmetry.space_group_name_H-M   'P 1'
#
loop_
_entity.id
_entity.type
_entity.pdbx_description
1 polymer ?
#
loop_
_entity_poly.entity_id
_entity_poly.type
_entity_poly.pdbx_seq_one_letter_code
_entity_poly.pdbx_strand_id
1 'polypeptide(L)'
;MQNIDKKFLSSKTSYLINFYLDKSKTYPLVFLFKRNLGSWILMLKMMDSHYEGQGELNIEKLIDIIPRHLTSRVSLFNLINEAEEAGILIKTQSKIDTRKKTILPSEKFIDEYEKWLNEYMKA
;
A
#
# COMPACT_ATOMS: atom_id res chain seq x y z
N MET A 1 15.11 14.14 28.54
CA MET A 1 14.66 12.83 28.03
C MET A 1 13.13 12.80 28.05
N GLN A 2 12.50 12.44 26.92
CA GLN A 2 11.05 12.37 26.84
C GLN A 2 10.54 11.14 27.56
N ASN A 3 9.42 11.30 28.27
CA ASN A 3 8.69 10.16 28.81
C ASN A 3 7.97 9.44 27.69
N ILE A 4 8.32 8.18 27.48
CA ILE A 4 7.69 7.34 26.47
C ILE A 4 6.67 6.45 27.14
N ASP A 5 5.43 6.49 26.65
CA ASP A 5 4.37 5.62 27.14
C ASP A 5 4.59 4.19 26.62
N LYS A 6 5.09 3.33 27.50
CA LYS A 6 5.40 1.94 27.15
C LYS A 6 4.16 1.13 26.80
N LYS A 7 3.01 1.43 27.42
CA LYS A 7 1.74 0.77 27.09
C LYS A 7 1.31 1.09 25.68
N PHE A 8 1.41 2.36 25.29
CA PHE A 8 1.10 2.80 23.93
C PHE A 8 1.98 2.08 22.91
N LEU A 9 3.30 2.07 23.14
CA LEU A 9 4.25 1.42 22.24
C LEU A 9 3.99 -0.08 22.15
N SER A 10 3.71 -0.75 23.28
CA SER A 10 3.41 -2.17 23.29
C SER A 10 2.13 -2.49 22.51
N SER A 11 1.09 -1.68 22.67
CA SER A 11 -0.18 -1.87 21.96
C SER A 11 0.01 -1.76 20.44
N LYS A 12 0.76 -0.76 19.99
CA LYS A 12 1.04 -0.59 18.57
C LYS A 12 1.90 -1.72 18.02
N THR A 13 2.93 -2.13 18.77
CA THR A 13 3.80 -3.22 18.38
C THR A 13 3.02 -4.53 18.28
N SER A 14 2.19 -4.83 19.27
CA SER A 14 1.35 -6.03 19.27
C SER A 14 0.37 -6.05 18.10
N TYR A 15 -0.22 -4.90 17.80
CA TYR A 15 -1.12 -4.81 16.64
C TYR A 15 -0.40 -5.17 15.34
N LEU A 16 0.80 -4.63 15.13
CA LEU A 16 1.58 -4.93 13.92
C LEU A 16 1.99 -6.41 13.86
N ILE A 17 2.41 -7.00 14.98
CA ILE A 17 2.74 -8.41 15.03
C ILE A 17 1.53 -9.25 14.64
N ASN A 18 0.38 -8.98 15.24
CA ASN A 18 -0.85 -9.74 14.97
C ASN A 18 -1.29 -9.58 13.50
N PHE A 19 -1.16 -8.38 12.96
CA PHE A 19 -1.48 -8.12 11.56
C PHE A 19 -0.59 -8.95 10.62
N TYR A 20 0.75 -8.96 10.88
CA TYR A 20 1.66 -9.72 10.02
C TYR A 20 1.51 -11.23 10.18
N LEU A 21 1.02 -11.69 11.32
CA LEU A 21 0.78 -13.12 11.56
C LEU A 21 -0.65 -13.56 11.24
N ASP A 22 -1.53 -12.63 10.90
CA ASP A 22 -2.94 -12.93 10.65
C ASP A 22 -3.10 -13.81 9.42
N LYS A 23 -3.61 -15.03 9.63
CA LYS A 23 -3.90 -15.98 8.57
C LYS A 23 -5.34 -15.89 8.08
N SER A 24 -6.22 -15.20 8.79
CA SER A 24 -7.63 -15.06 8.42
C SER A 24 -7.86 -14.06 7.30
N LYS A 25 -6.86 -13.24 7.00
CA LYS A 25 -6.92 -12.18 5.99
C LYS A 25 -8.08 -11.23 6.25
N THR A 26 -8.14 -10.71 7.45
CA THR A 26 -9.15 -9.72 7.86
C THR A 26 -9.19 -8.53 6.90
N TYR A 27 -8.04 -8.18 6.34
CA TYR A 27 -7.91 -7.11 5.34
C TYR A 27 -7.32 -7.69 4.06
N PRO A 28 -8.14 -8.42 3.26
CA PRO A 28 -7.60 -9.17 2.12
C PRO A 28 -6.93 -8.31 1.06
N LEU A 29 -7.40 -7.09 0.84
CA LEU A 29 -6.83 -6.21 -0.18
C LEU A 29 -5.49 -5.63 0.29
N VAL A 30 -5.42 -5.18 1.54
CA VAL A 30 -4.16 -4.74 2.15
C VAL A 30 -3.18 -5.91 2.25
N PHE A 31 -3.69 -7.10 2.56
CA PHE A 31 -2.89 -8.31 2.71
C PHE A 31 -2.11 -8.67 1.44
N LEU A 32 -2.64 -8.36 0.26
CA LEU A 32 -1.94 -8.63 -1.00
C LEU A 32 -0.53 -8.03 -1.03
N PHE A 33 -0.34 -6.88 -0.38
CA PHE A 33 0.94 -6.17 -0.38
C PHE A 33 1.91 -6.64 0.71
N LYS A 34 1.51 -7.61 1.55
CA LYS A 34 2.36 -8.13 2.62
C LYS A 34 3.44 -9.13 2.16
N ARG A 35 3.49 -9.43 0.87
CA ARG A 35 4.37 -10.49 0.34
C ARG A 35 5.86 -10.17 0.47
N ASN A 36 6.24 -8.89 0.41
CA ASN A 36 7.60 -8.43 0.64
C ASN A 36 7.61 -6.93 0.91
N LEU A 37 8.77 -6.42 1.34
CA LEU A 37 8.90 -5.02 1.73
C LEU A 37 8.69 -4.07 0.54
N GLY A 38 9.21 -4.42 -0.65
CA GLY A 38 9.02 -3.61 -1.84
C GLY A 38 7.55 -3.43 -2.20
N SER A 39 6.78 -4.52 -2.13
CA SER A 39 5.33 -4.49 -2.38
C SER A 39 4.61 -3.61 -1.35
N TRP A 40 5.00 -3.73 -0.10
CA TRP A 40 4.44 -2.93 0.99
C TRP A 40 4.70 -1.44 0.78
N ILE A 41 5.93 -1.09 0.40
CA ILE A 41 6.31 0.31 0.12
C ILE A 41 5.53 0.85 -1.08
N LEU A 42 5.31 0.03 -2.12
CA LEU A 42 4.51 0.44 -3.28
C LEU A 42 3.10 0.85 -2.84
N MET A 43 2.46 0.04 -1.99
CA MET A 43 1.14 0.37 -1.45
C MET A 43 1.16 1.68 -0.67
N LEU A 44 2.15 1.83 0.23
CA LEU A 44 2.25 3.03 1.06
C LEU A 44 2.46 4.28 0.21
N LYS A 45 3.30 4.20 -0.83
CA LYS A 45 3.53 5.32 -1.75
C LYS A 45 2.28 5.70 -2.52
N MET A 46 1.53 4.69 -2.98
CA MET A 46 0.26 4.94 -3.67
C MET A 46 -0.73 5.66 -2.76
N MET A 47 -0.87 5.20 -1.52
CA MET A 47 -1.81 5.79 -0.58
C MET A 47 -1.37 7.17 -0.08
N ASP A 48 -0.07 7.36 0.14
CA ASP A 48 0.47 8.66 0.49
C ASP A 48 0.15 9.70 -0.60
N SER A 49 0.38 9.35 -1.84
CA SER A 49 0.05 10.22 -2.98
C SER A 49 -1.45 10.53 -3.04
N HIS A 50 -2.28 9.52 -2.79
CA HIS A 50 -3.73 9.71 -2.78
C HIS A 50 -4.16 10.73 -1.72
N TYR A 51 -3.63 10.60 -0.49
CA TYR A 51 -3.99 11.52 0.60
C TYR A 51 -3.41 12.92 0.44
N GLU A 52 -2.30 13.04 -0.26
CA GLU A 52 -1.73 14.35 -0.59
C GLU A 52 -2.45 15.04 -1.76
N GLY A 53 -3.41 14.36 -2.38
CA GLY A 53 -4.18 14.92 -3.48
C GLY A 53 -3.41 15.07 -4.78
N GLN A 54 -2.38 14.26 -4.98
CA GLN A 54 -1.55 14.32 -6.19
C GLN A 54 -2.22 13.70 -7.42
N GLY A 55 -3.35 13.02 -7.24
CA GLY A 55 -4.09 12.40 -8.33
C GLY A 55 -3.45 11.11 -8.81
N GLU A 56 -3.48 10.88 -10.13
CA GLU A 56 -2.97 9.64 -10.71
C GLU A 56 -1.46 9.56 -10.64
N LEU A 57 -0.96 8.33 -10.39
CA LEU A 57 0.47 8.05 -10.32
C LEU A 57 0.94 7.35 -11.59
N ASN A 58 2.06 7.80 -12.13
CA ASN A 58 2.73 7.12 -13.21
C ASN A 58 3.33 5.81 -12.70
N ILE A 59 2.98 4.68 -13.33
CA ILE A 59 3.40 3.35 -12.90
C ILE A 59 4.93 3.22 -12.90
N GLU A 60 5.58 3.63 -13.98
CA GLU A 60 7.03 3.49 -14.12
C GLU A 60 7.78 4.32 -13.09
N LYS A 61 7.33 5.55 -12.85
CA LYS A 61 7.94 6.39 -11.80
C LYS A 61 7.78 5.76 -10.42
N LEU A 62 6.61 5.21 -10.13
CA LEU A 62 6.36 4.55 -8.86
C LEU A 62 7.27 3.34 -8.66
N ILE A 63 7.42 2.52 -9.70
CA ILE A 63 8.29 1.34 -9.65
C ILE A 63 9.76 1.75 -9.51
N ASP A 64 10.18 2.80 -10.19
CA ASP A 64 11.59 3.22 -10.22
C ASP A 64 12.08 3.74 -8.86
N ILE A 65 11.20 4.27 -8.02
CA ILE A 65 11.61 4.74 -6.69
C ILE A 65 11.80 3.61 -5.67
N ILE A 66 11.37 2.39 -6.00
CA ILE A 66 11.51 1.24 -5.08
C ILE A 66 12.84 0.55 -5.36
N PRO A 67 13.72 0.43 -4.34
CA PRO A 67 15.04 -0.16 -4.53
C PRO A 67 14.98 -1.62 -5.01
N ARG A 68 15.86 -1.96 -5.97
CA ARG A 68 15.90 -3.30 -6.58
C ARG A 68 16.23 -4.41 -5.59
N HIS A 69 16.94 -4.10 -4.52
CA HIS A 69 17.26 -5.12 -3.49
C HIS A 69 16.03 -5.53 -2.67
N LEU A 70 14.95 -4.74 -2.70
CA LEU A 70 13.70 -5.09 -1.99
C LEU A 70 12.80 -5.99 -2.83
N THR A 71 12.75 -5.76 -4.13
CA THR A 71 11.98 -6.58 -5.06
C THR A 71 12.34 -6.21 -6.50
N SER A 72 12.11 -7.13 -7.44
CA SER A 72 12.41 -6.88 -8.84
C SER A 72 11.36 -6.02 -9.51
N ARG A 73 11.75 -5.35 -10.60
CA ARG A 73 10.86 -4.58 -11.44
C ARG A 73 9.71 -5.44 -11.98
N VAL A 74 10.03 -6.65 -12.44
CA VAL A 74 9.03 -7.60 -12.97
C VAL A 74 8.01 -7.97 -11.90
N SER A 75 8.47 -8.23 -10.68
CA SER A 75 7.58 -8.56 -9.56
C SER A 75 6.62 -7.42 -9.25
N LEU A 76 7.08 -6.17 -9.33
CA LEU A 76 6.23 -5.00 -9.10
C LEU A 76 5.18 -4.82 -10.19
N PHE A 77 5.54 -5.01 -11.46
CA PHE A 77 4.57 -4.99 -12.55
C PHE A 77 3.52 -6.08 -12.39
N ASN A 78 3.94 -7.29 -12.02
CA ASN A 78 3.02 -8.41 -11.77
C ASN A 78 2.09 -8.10 -10.61
N LEU A 79 2.60 -7.50 -9.54
CA LEU A 79 1.80 -7.08 -8.40
C LEU A 79 0.72 -6.06 -8.80
N ILE A 80 1.09 -5.07 -9.61
CA ILE A 80 0.13 -4.06 -10.09
C ILE A 80 -0.97 -4.73 -10.92
N ASN A 81 -0.63 -5.68 -11.77
CA ASN A 81 -1.63 -6.41 -12.56
C ASN A 81 -2.56 -7.23 -11.66
N GLU A 82 -2.02 -7.93 -10.66
CA GLU A 82 -2.83 -8.66 -9.70
C GLU A 82 -3.75 -7.74 -8.91
N ALA A 83 -3.24 -6.57 -8.50
CA ALA A 83 -4.02 -5.59 -7.76
C ALA A 83 -5.16 -5.03 -8.60
N GLU A 84 -4.93 -4.81 -9.89
CA GLU A 84 -6.01 -4.39 -10.80
C GLU A 84 -7.09 -5.47 -10.89
N GLU A 85 -6.70 -6.72 -11.08
CA GLU A 85 -7.65 -7.83 -11.16
C GLU A 85 -8.43 -8.01 -9.86
N ALA A 86 -7.81 -7.76 -8.72
CA ALA A 86 -8.46 -7.86 -7.42
C ALA A 86 -9.34 -6.65 -7.09
N GLY A 87 -9.41 -5.64 -7.97
CA GLY A 87 -10.20 -4.44 -7.73
C GLY A 87 -9.57 -3.47 -6.73
N ILE A 88 -8.26 -3.58 -6.48
CA ILE A 88 -7.54 -2.72 -5.54
C ILE A 88 -7.21 -1.39 -6.16
N LEU A 89 -6.83 -1.39 -7.44
CA LEU A 89 -6.46 -0.18 -8.15
C LEU A 89 -7.07 -0.15 -9.54
N ILE A 90 -7.09 1.03 -10.12
CA ILE A 90 -7.61 1.29 -11.45
C ILE A 90 -6.47 1.82 -12.29
N LYS A 91 -6.20 1.18 -13.44
CA LYS A 91 -5.24 1.67 -14.41
C LYS A 91 -5.93 2.60 -15.39
N THR A 92 -5.28 3.72 -15.67
CA THR A 92 -5.76 4.69 -16.65
C THR A 92 -4.60 5.13 -17.51
N GLN A 93 -4.91 5.87 -18.58
CA GLN A 93 -3.88 6.55 -19.35
C GLN A 93 -3.74 7.98 -18.84
N SER A 94 -2.51 8.50 -18.84
CA SER A 94 -2.27 9.88 -18.47
C SER A 94 -3.03 10.81 -19.42
N LYS A 95 -3.66 11.86 -18.86
CA LYS A 95 -4.35 12.88 -19.65
C LYS A 95 -3.37 13.78 -20.41
N ILE A 96 -2.15 13.87 -19.90
CA ILE A 96 -1.11 14.72 -20.50
C ILE A 96 -0.33 13.96 -21.56
N ASP A 97 -0.01 12.69 -21.33
CA ASP A 97 0.71 11.84 -22.26
C ASP A 97 0.05 10.46 -22.30
N THR A 98 -0.71 10.19 -23.36
CA THR A 98 -1.49 8.95 -23.52
C THR A 98 -0.63 7.69 -23.61
N ARG A 99 0.69 7.82 -23.80
CA ARG A 99 1.61 6.68 -23.81
C ARG A 99 1.95 6.21 -22.40
N LYS A 100 1.69 7.03 -21.38
CA LYS A 100 2.01 6.70 -19.99
C LYS A 100 0.81 6.09 -19.29
N LYS A 101 1.05 5.01 -18.56
CA LYS A 101 0.05 4.36 -17.74
C LYS A 101 0.09 4.94 -16.33
N THR A 102 -1.08 5.15 -15.77
CA THR A 102 -1.24 5.67 -14.41
C THR A 102 -2.14 4.76 -13.60
N ILE A 103 -2.06 4.88 -12.27
CA ILE A 103 -2.90 4.13 -11.35
C ILE A 103 -3.53 5.06 -10.31
N LEU A 104 -4.70 4.63 -9.84
CA LEU A 104 -5.40 5.22 -8.70
C LEU A 104 -5.89 4.09 -7.81
N PRO A 105 -5.89 4.27 -6.48
CA PRO A 105 -6.53 3.29 -5.61
C PRO A 105 -8.04 3.31 -5.83
N SER A 106 -8.68 2.12 -5.78
CA SER A 106 -10.14 2.03 -5.85
C SER A 106 -10.78 2.47 -4.54
N GLU A 107 -12.06 2.86 -4.59
CA GLU A 107 -12.80 3.20 -3.36
C GLU A 107 -12.85 2.02 -2.40
N LYS A 108 -13.03 0.83 -2.92
CA LYS A 108 -13.04 -0.41 -2.15
C LYS A 108 -11.74 -0.60 -1.37
N PHE A 109 -10.60 -0.34 -2.00
CA PHE A 109 -9.31 -0.44 -1.34
C PHE A 109 -9.11 0.68 -0.32
N ILE A 110 -9.48 1.90 -0.68
CA ILE A 110 -9.38 3.04 0.24
C ILE A 110 -10.14 2.75 1.53
N ASP A 111 -11.36 2.23 1.43
CA ASP A 111 -12.18 1.89 2.60
C ASP A 111 -11.50 0.85 3.49
N GLU A 112 -10.95 -0.21 2.91
CA GLU A 112 -10.28 -1.24 3.68
C GLU A 112 -8.99 -0.72 4.33
N TYR A 113 -8.21 0.04 3.58
CA TYR A 113 -6.97 0.64 4.07
C TYR A 113 -7.24 1.57 5.25
N GLU A 114 -8.27 2.39 5.16
CA GLU A 114 -8.64 3.33 6.24
C GLU A 114 -9.10 2.59 7.48
N LYS A 115 -9.85 1.51 7.33
CA LYS A 115 -10.24 0.66 8.47
C LYS A 115 -9.01 0.04 9.14
N TRP A 116 -8.10 -0.49 8.35
CA TRP A 116 -6.87 -1.08 8.86
C TRP A 116 -6.03 -0.05 9.62
N LEU A 117 -5.79 1.10 9.02
CA LEU A 117 -4.97 2.14 9.64
C LEU A 117 -5.64 2.71 10.90
N ASN A 118 -6.97 2.88 10.86
CA ASN A 118 -7.73 3.39 11.97
C ASN A 118 -7.69 2.43 13.18
N GLU A 119 -7.79 1.14 12.94
CA GLU A 119 -7.63 0.14 13.99
C GLU A 119 -6.22 0.15 14.57
N TYR A 120 -5.21 0.30 13.72
CA TYR A 120 -3.83 0.44 14.18
C TYR A 120 -3.68 1.64 15.10
N MET A 121 -4.25 2.78 14.74
CA MET A 121 -4.15 3.99 15.55
C MET A 121 -4.86 3.88 16.89
N LYS A 122 -5.92 3.06 16.97
CA LYS A 122 -6.68 2.84 18.20
C LYS A 122 -6.11 1.73 19.07
N ALA A 123 -5.23 0.94 18.53
CA ALA A 123 -4.68 -0.23 19.24
C ALA A 123 -3.95 0.14 20.54
#